data_82cd98be727644b3b5391aed70cd12de
#
_entry.id   82cd98be727644b3b5391aed70cd12de
#
_cell.length_a   1.000
_cell.length_b   1.000
_cell.length_c   1.000
_cell.angle_alpha   90.00
_cell.angle_beta   90.00
_cell.angle_gamma   90.00
#
_symmetry.space_group_name_H-M   'P 1'
#
loop_
_entity.id
_entity.type
_entity.pdbx_description
1 polymer ?
#
loop_
_entity_poly.entity_id
_entity_poly.type
_entity_poly.pdbx_seq_one_letter_code
_entity_poly.pdbx_strand_id
1 'polypeptide(L)'
;MKFYLDTSIWRDLQENRSDRFRPLGEWAFELLRKIREERHTVIYSDMVIDELRKKYSLPEIQEMLSRAYQLEKVVTSKEHAEEAARLCKSLQIPFGDCLHAILARDNNAIIVTRDKHFEQLKLITDARKPEELI
;
A
#
# COMPACT_ATOMS: atom_id res chain seq x y z
N MET A 1 6.49 -12.27 -7.26
CA MET A 1 5.35 -11.84 -6.43
C MET A 1 5.07 -10.36 -6.64
N LYS A 2 3.89 -9.93 -6.26
CA LYS A 2 3.49 -8.52 -6.35
C LYS A 2 3.11 -8.00 -4.98
N PHE A 3 3.55 -6.79 -4.66
CA PHE A 3 3.28 -6.14 -3.38
C PHE A 3 2.64 -4.77 -3.63
N TYR A 4 1.52 -4.54 -2.99
CA TYR A 4 0.82 -3.26 -3.03
C TYR A 4 1.11 -2.55 -1.71
N LEU A 5 1.91 -1.49 -1.75
CA LEU A 5 2.25 -0.74 -0.55
C LEU A 5 1.18 0.31 -0.29
N ASP A 6 0.55 0.23 0.88
CA ASP A 6 -0.38 1.26 1.33
C ASP A 6 0.34 2.60 1.46
N THR A 7 -0.39 3.68 1.31
CA THR A 7 0.14 5.05 1.38
C THR A 7 0.97 5.28 2.65
N SER A 8 0.51 4.76 3.79
CA SER A 8 1.23 4.92 5.06
C SER A 8 2.62 4.30 5.04
N ILE A 9 2.81 3.21 4.30
CA ILE A 9 4.12 2.54 4.19
C ILE A 9 5.09 3.41 3.39
N TRP A 10 4.64 3.99 2.28
CA TRP A 10 5.44 4.94 1.53
C TRP A 10 5.87 6.13 2.39
N ARG A 11 4.96 6.60 3.25
CA ARG A 11 5.25 7.71 4.17
C ARG A 11 6.22 7.30 5.27
N ASP A 12 6.08 6.10 5.84
CA ASP A 12 7.02 5.58 6.83
C ASP A 12 8.44 5.55 6.26
N LEU A 13 8.57 5.08 5.03
CA LEU A 13 9.84 5.02 4.33
C LEU A 13 10.43 6.42 4.09
N GLN A 14 9.62 7.33 3.54
CA GLN A 14 10.07 8.67 3.15
C GLN A 14 10.46 9.52 4.36
N GLU A 15 9.70 9.42 5.44
CA GLU A 15 9.89 10.22 6.65
C GLU A 15 10.72 9.50 7.70
N ASN A 16 11.10 8.25 7.44
CA ASN A 16 11.81 7.38 8.39
C ASN A 16 11.15 7.41 9.77
N ARG A 17 9.84 7.18 9.78
CA ARG A 17 9.03 7.32 10.99
C ARG A 17 9.30 6.21 11.99
N SER A 18 9.09 6.52 13.25
CA SER A 18 9.14 5.56 14.35
C SER A 18 7.90 5.72 15.22
N ASP A 19 7.54 4.65 15.91
CA ASP A 19 6.44 4.63 16.87
C ASP A 19 6.94 3.95 18.12
N ARG A 20 7.20 4.75 19.19
CA ARG A 20 7.83 4.30 20.43
C ARG A 20 9.16 3.59 20.12
N PHE A 21 9.15 2.26 20.23
CA PHE A 21 10.34 1.44 19.99
C PHE A 21 10.34 0.75 18.63
N ARG A 22 9.33 1.04 17.78
CA ARG A 22 9.21 0.40 16.47
C ARG A 22 9.80 1.30 15.38
N PRO A 23 10.88 0.86 14.72
CA PRO A 23 11.48 1.64 13.63
C PRO A 23 10.74 1.41 12.31
N LEU A 24 9.57 2.04 12.17
CA LEU A 24 8.67 1.81 11.05
C LEU A 24 9.33 2.09 9.71
N GLY A 25 10.09 3.18 9.61
CA GLY A 25 10.78 3.55 8.38
C GLY A 25 11.87 2.56 8.01
N GLU A 26 12.61 2.05 9.00
CA GLU A 26 13.64 1.05 8.75
C GLU A 26 13.04 -0.27 8.27
N TRP A 27 11.93 -0.69 8.85
CA TRP A 27 11.24 -1.91 8.41
C TRP A 27 10.68 -1.75 6.99
N ALA A 28 10.14 -0.58 6.66
CA ALA A 28 9.67 -0.31 5.30
C ALA A 28 10.84 -0.33 4.32
N PHE A 29 11.98 0.25 4.69
CA PHE A 29 13.20 0.25 3.89
C PHE A 29 13.71 -1.18 3.68
N GLU A 30 13.78 -1.99 4.73
CA GLU A 30 14.25 -3.37 4.64
C GLU A 30 13.34 -4.21 3.74
N LEU A 31 12.03 -4.01 3.83
CA LEU A 31 11.10 -4.70 2.95
C LEU A 31 11.33 -4.31 1.50
N LEU A 32 11.44 -3.01 1.21
CA LEU A 32 11.63 -2.56 -0.16
C LEU A 32 12.96 -3.06 -0.73
N ARG A 33 14.00 -3.10 0.11
CA ARG A 33 15.29 -3.67 -0.27
C ARG A 33 15.16 -5.15 -0.64
N LYS A 34 14.44 -5.93 0.17
CA LYS A 34 14.20 -7.34 -0.09
C LYS A 34 13.41 -7.55 -1.38
N ILE A 35 12.35 -6.77 -1.58
CA ILE A 35 11.55 -6.81 -2.81
C ILE A 35 12.44 -6.55 -4.03
N ARG A 36 13.35 -5.59 -3.92
CA ARG A 36 14.30 -5.25 -4.98
C ARG A 36 15.29 -6.37 -5.25
N GLU A 37 15.90 -6.90 -4.20
CA GLU A 37 16.88 -7.98 -4.31
C GLU A 37 16.27 -9.24 -4.91
N GLU A 38 15.04 -9.55 -4.53
CA GLU A 38 14.31 -10.72 -5.03
C GLU A 38 13.56 -10.45 -6.34
N ARG A 39 13.65 -9.22 -6.85
CA ARG A 39 13.07 -8.78 -8.13
C ARG A 39 11.56 -8.94 -8.21
N HIS A 40 10.88 -8.59 -7.14
CA HIS A 40 9.42 -8.56 -7.11
C HIS A 40 8.88 -7.22 -7.62
N THR A 41 7.61 -7.21 -7.98
CA THR A 41 6.92 -6.03 -8.49
C THR A 41 6.22 -5.28 -7.36
N VAL A 42 6.35 -3.96 -7.36
CA VAL A 42 5.59 -3.08 -6.48
C VAL A 42 4.45 -2.46 -7.28
N ILE A 43 3.24 -2.62 -6.77
CA ILE A 43 2.04 -2.02 -7.38
C ILE A 43 1.70 -0.73 -6.65
N TYR A 44 1.34 0.29 -7.41
CA TYR A 44 0.75 1.51 -6.88
C TYR A 44 -0.46 1.90 -7.72
N SER A 45 -1.34 2.69 -7.15
CA SER A 45 -2.58 3.09 -7.81
C SER A 45 -2.70 4.60 -7.88
N ASP A 46 -3.63 5.07 -8.71
CA ASP A 46 -4.05 6.47 -8.73
C ASP A 46 -4.48 6.93 -7.33
N MET A 47 -5.10 6.06 -6.54
CA MET A 47 -5.52 6.37 -5.18
C MET A 47 -4.31 6.67 -4.26
N VAL A 48 -3.24 5.88 -4.37
CA VAL A 48 -2.00 6.12 -3.62
C VAL A 48 -1.40 7.47 -4.01
N ILE A 49 -1.36 7.77 -5.30
CA ILE A 49 -0.85 9.07 -5.78
C ILE A 49 -1.68 10.22 -5.22
N ASP A 50 -3.00 10.11 -5.28
CA ASP A 50 -3.89 11.17 -4.76
C ASP A 50 -3.68 11.41 -3.27
N GLU A 51 -3.51 10.34 -2.50
CA GLU A 51 -3.26 10.46 -1.06
C GLU A 51 -1.88 11.07 -0.76
N LEU A 52 -0.84 10.64 -1.50
CA LEU A 52 0.51 11.20 -1.33
C LEU A 52 0.58 12.67 -1.74
N ARG A 53 -0.19 13.09 -2.75
CA ARG A 53 -0.20 14.48 -3.21
C ARG A 53 -0.75 15.45 -2.17
N LYS A 54 -1.41 14.98 -1.16
CA LYS A 54 -1.85 15.84 -0.06
C LYS A 54 -0.68 16.38 0.75
N LYS A 55 0.49 15.73 0.68
CA LYS A 55 1.65 16.09 1.47
C LYS A 55 2.92 16.31 0.65
N TYR A 56 3.06 15.62 -0.48
CA TYR A 56 4.28 15.63 -1.29
C TYR A 56 4.01 16.19 -2.69
N SER A 57 5.04 16.80 -3.28
CA SER A 57 4.99 17.23 -4.68
C SER A 57 5.11 16.03 -5.62
N LEU A 58 4.72 16.20 -6.88
CA LEU A 58 4.88 15.13 -7.87
C LEU A 58 6.34 14.68 -8.04
N PRO A 59 7.34 15.58 -8.10
CA PRO A 59 8.74 15.14 -8.15
C PRO A 59 9.15 14.31 -6.96
N GLU A 60 8.69 14.66 -5.75
CA GLU A 60 8.98 13.88 -4.55
C GLU A 60 8.35 12.48 -4.63
N ILE A 61 7.11 12.40 -5.10
CA ILE A 61 6.41 11.12 -5.26
C ILE A 61 7.13 10.25 -6.29
N GLN A 62 7.57 10.82 -7.40
CA GLN A 62 8.33 10.09 -8.41
C GLN A 62 9.63 9.54 -7.84
N GLU A 63 10.32 10.31 -7.02
CA GLU A 63 11.52 9.83 -6.34
C GLU A 63 11.22 8.69 -5.39
N MET A 64 10.14 8.80 -4.60
CA MET A 64 9.70 7.73 -3.71
C MET A 64 9.46 6.44 -4.47
N LEU A 65 8.70 6.51 -5.56
CA LEU A 65 8.37 5.34 -6.37
C LEU A 65 9.59 4.74 -7.07
N SER A 66 10.59 5.57 -7.41
CA SER A 66 11.80 5.12 -8.11
C SER A 66 12.65 4.15 -7.29
N ARG A 67 12.40 4.04 -6.00
CA ARG A 67 13.10 3.10 -5.12
C ARG A 67 12.73 1.65 -5.36
N ALA A 68 11.60 1.40 -6.04
CA ALA A 68 11.20 0.05 -6.39
C ALA A 68 11.93 -0.43 -7.65
N TYR A 69 12.26 -1.72 -7.68
CA TYR A 69 12.91 -2.32 -8.84
C TYR A 69 11.99 -2.38 -10.05
N GLN A 70 10.76 -2.87 -9.82
CA GLN A 70 9.71 -2.91 -10.83
C GLN A 70 8.46 -2.26 -10.30
N LEU A 71 7.89 -1.36 -11.07
CA LEU A 71 6.65 -0.67 -10.74
C LEU A 71 5.55 -1.04 -11.71
N GLU A 72 4.36 -1.25 -11.18
CA GLU A 72 3.15 -1.46 -11.98
C GLU A 72 2.08 -0.53 -11.47
N LYS A 73 1.55 0.33 -12.37
CA LYS A 73 0.48 1.24 -12.02
C LYS A 73 -0.87 0.59 -12.27
N VAL A 74 -1.78 0.71 -11.31
CA VAL A 74 -3.15 0.25 -11.42
C VAL A 74 -4.07 1.45 -11.33
N VAL A 75 -5.01 1.55 -12.26
CA VAL A 75 -5.99 2.63 -12.29
C VAL A 75 -7.32 2.10 -11.77
N THR A 76 -7.93 2.85 -10.84
CA THR A 76 -9.23 2.51 -10.28
C THR A 76 -10.30 2.55 -11.37
N SER A 77 -11.02 1.45 -11.54
CA SER A 77 -12.16 1.39 -12.44
C SER A 77 -13.45 1.79 -11.73
N LYS A 78 -14.50 2.02 -12.52
CA LYS A 78 -15.83 2.28 -11.96
C LYS A 78 -16.30 1.11 -11.11
N GLU A 79 -16.06 -0.11 -11.56
CA GLU A 79 -16.43 -1.33 -10.85
C GLU A 79 -15.69 -1.47 -9.53
N HIS A 80 -14.41 -1.13 -9.49
CA HIS A 80 -13.64 -1.09 -8.23
C HIS A 80 -14.26 -0.12 -7.24
N ALA A 81 -14.58 1.09 -7.70
CA ALA A 81 -15.16 2.12 -6.84
C ALA A 81 -16.54 1.72 -6.32
N GLU A 82 -17.36 1.11 -7.15
CA GLU A 82 -18.69 0.64 -6.75
C GLU A 82 -18.60 -0.48 -5.72
N GLU A 83 -17.72 -1.44 -5.93
CA GLU A 83 -17.50 -2.52 -4.96
C GLU A 83 -16.97 -1.97 -3.63
N ALA A 84 -16.01 -1.06 -3.69
CA ALA A 84 -15.45 -0.43 -2.49
C ALA A 84 -16.51 0.34 -1.71
N ALA A 85 -17.41 1.04 -2.41
CA ALA A 85 -18.50 1.79 -1.78
C ALA A 85 -19.45 0.86 -1.04
N ARG A 86 -19.82 -0.27 -1.64
CA ARG A 86 -20.66 -1.27 -0.98
C ARG A 86 -19.98 -1.88 0.23
N LEU A 87 -18.71 -2.22 0.07
CA LEU A 87 -17.93 -2.89 1.12
C LEU A 87 -17.71 -1.97 2.33
N CYS A 88 -17.34 -0.72 2.10
CA CYS A 88 -17.11 0.22 3.19
C CYS A 88 -18.39 0.50 3.98
N LYS A 89 -19.52 0.56 3.30
CA LYS A 89 -20.82 0.73 3.96
C LYS A 89 -21.19 -0.50 4.79
N SER A 90 -20.96 -1.68 4.24
CA SER A 90 -21.27 -2.95 4.91
C SER A 90 -20.40 -3.18 6.15
N LEU A 91 -19.10 -2.91 6.06
CA LEU A 91 -18.14 -3.15 7.13
C LEU A 91 -17.93 -1.95 8.05
N GLN A 92 -18.44 -0.77 7.67
CA GLN A 92 -18.27 0.49 8.40
C GLN A 92 -16.79 0.83 8.60
N ILE A 93 -16.01 0.70 7.53
CA ILE A 93 -14.61 1.07 7.48
C ILE A 93 -14.40 2.09 6.35
N PRO A 94 -13.29 2.85 6.36
CA PRO A 94 -13.06 3.88 5.35
C PRO A 94 -13.09 3.33 3.92
N PHE A 95 -13.65 4.11 3.01
CA PHE A 95 -13.72 3.78 1.58
C PHE A 95 -12.33 3.49 0.99
N GLY A 96 -11.33 4.31 1.34
CA GLY A 96 -9.98 4.16 0.84
C GLY A 96 -9.37 2.81 1.17
N ASP A 97 -9.59 2.33 2.40
CA ASP A 97 -9.07 1.01 2.81
C ASP A 97 -9.70 -0.10 2.00
N CYS A 98 -11.01 -0.02 1.78
CA CYS A 98 -11.72 -1.00 0.94
C CYS A 98 -11.22 -0.97 -0.49
N LEU A 99 -10.99 0.21 -1.04
CA LEU A 99 -10.50 0.36 -2.42
C LEU A 99 -9.10 -0.22 -2.56
N HIS A 100 -8.19 0.10 -1.63
CA HIS A 100 -6.84 -0.48 -1.66
C HIS A 100 -6.89 -2.00 -1.59
N ALA A 101 -7.73 -2.57 -0.73
CA ALA A 101 -7.87 -4.01 -0.59
C ALA A 101 -8.35 -4.66 -1.89
N ILE A 102 -9.34 -4.07 -2.53
CA ILE A 102 -9.90 -4.58 -3.80
C ILE A 102 -8.86 -4.51 -4.91
N LEU A 103 -8.14 -3.40 -5.02
CA LEU A 103 -7.10 -3.24 -6.04
C LEU A 103 -5.98 -4.27 -5.84
N ALA A 104 -5.57 -4.51 -4.60
CA ALA A 104 -4.56 -5.53 -4.31
C ALA A 104 -5.07 -6.92 -4.68
N ARG A 105 -6.30 -7.26 -4.28
CA ARG A 105 -6.92 -8.55 -4.58
C ARG A 105 -6.95 -8.81 -6.08
N ASP A 106 -7.45 -7.85 -6.85
CA ASP A 106 -7.67 -8.04 -8.29
C ASP A 106 -6.36 -8.07 -9.09
N ASN A 107 -5.27 -7.68 -8.47
CA ASN A 107 -3.94 -7.74 -9.07
C ASN A 107 -3.05 -8.81 -8.47
N ASN A 108 -3.63 -9.72 -7.68
CA ASN A 108 -2.91 -10.83 -7.03
C ASN A 108 -1.72 -10.34 -6.22
N ALA A 109 -1.89 -9.24 -5.51
CA ALA A 109 -0.83 -8.63 -4.71
C ALA A 109 -1.08 -8.83 -3.22
N ILE A 110 0.00 -8.95 -2.47
CA ILE A 110 -0.04 -8.82 -1.02
C ILE A 110 -0.09 -7.33 -0.72
N ILE A 111 -1.09 -6.89 0.06
CA ILE A 111 -1.11 -5.50 0.50
C ILE A 111 -0.29 -5.35 1.77
N VAL A 112 0.64 -4.40 1.74
CA VAL A 112 1.49 -4.09 2.89
C VAL A 112 0.92 -2.88 3.60
N THR A 113 0.48 -3.07 4.85
CA THR A 113 -0.21 -2.03 5.60
C THR A 113 -0.05 -2.26 7.10
N ARG A 114 -0.20 -1.17 7.88
CA ARG A 114 -0.26 -1.24 9.35
C ARG A 114 -1.66 -0.92 9.86
N ASP A 115 -2.57 -0.57 8.97
CA ASP A 115 -3.91 -0.15 9.37
C ASP A 115 -4.70 -1.35 9.87
N LYS A 116 -5.19 -1.23 11.11
CA LYS A 116 -5.97 -2.29 11.75
C LYS A 116 -7.30 -2.59 11.06
N HIS A 117 -7.81 -1.67 10.24
CA HIS A 117 -9.03 -1.92 9.47
C HIS A 117 -8.89 -3.13 8.54
N PHE A 118 -7.67 -3.45 8.12
CA PHE A 118 -7.42 -4.60 7.25
C PHE A 118 -7.62 -5.94 7.94
N GLU A 119 -7.76 -5.96 9.26
CA GLU A 119 -8.21 -7.18 9.96
C GLU A 119 -9.59 -7.61 9.49
N GLN A 120 -10.48 -6.64 9.20
CA GLN A 120 -11.82 -6.91 8.70
C GLN A 120 -11.84 -7.24 7.21
N LEU A 121 -10.72 -7.07 6.51
CA LEU A 121 -10.59 -7.29 5.07
C LEU A 121 -9.82 -8.56 4.73
N LYS A 122 -9.54 -9.42 5.69
CA LYS A 122 -8.73 -10.64 5.50
C LYS A 122 -9.33 -11.61 4.48
N LEU A 123 -10.65 -11.65 4.35
CA LEU A 123 -11.31 -12.49 3.35
C LEU A 123 -11.23 -11.92 1.94
N ILE A 124 -10.89 -10.63 1.83
CA ILE A 124 -10.79 -9.92 0.56
C ILE A 124 -9.36 -9.96 0.03
N THR A 125 -8.38 -9.73 0.90
CA THR A 125 -6.98 -9.57 0.49
C THR A 125 -6.03 -10.12 1.55
N ASP A 126 -4.82 -10.49 1.12
CA ASP A 126 -3.74 -10.90 2.03
C ASP A 126 -3.02 -9.62 2.48
N ALA A 127 -3.28 -9.20 3.72
CA ALA A 127 -2.70 -7.99 4.30
C ALA A 127 -1.60 -8.36 5.29
N ARG A 128 -0.43 -7.77 5.13
CA ARG A 128 0.75 -8.02 5.96
C ARG A 128 1.42 -6.72 6.37
N LYS A 129 2.07 -6.74 7.54
CA LYS A 129 2.94 -5.64 7.98
C LYS A 129 4.33 -5.84 7.38
N PRO A 130 5.11 -4.75 7.20
CA PRO A 130 6.47 -4.90 6.66
C PRO A 130 7.34 -5.87 7.44
N GLU A 131 7.30 -5.83 8.76
CA GLU A 131 8.14 -6.69 9.60
C GLU A 131 7.76 -8.18 9.53
N GLU A 132 6.58 -8.51 9.01
CA GLU A 132 6.19 -9.90 8.80
C GLU A 132 6.78 -10.46 7.51
N LEU A 133 7.31 -9.61 6.63
CA LEU A 133 7.76 -9.97 5.31
C LEU A 133 9.29 -9.91 5.13
N ILE A 134 10.00 -9.35 6.11
CA ILE A 134 11.47 -9.21 6.05
C ILE A 134 12.19 -10.34 6.75
#